data_5a64ab05dccb2f6d194cb10a3395a103
#
_entry.id   5a64ab05dccb2f6d194cb10a3395a103
#
_cell.length_a   1.000
_cell.length_b   1.000
_cell.length_c   1.000
_cell.angle_alpha   90.00
_cell.angle_beta   90.00
_cell.angle_gamma   90.00
#
_symmetry.space_group_name_H-M   'P 1'
#
loop_
_entity.id
_entity.type
_entity.pdbx_description
1 polymer ?
#
loop_
_entity_poly.entity_id
_entity_poly.type
_entity_poly.pdbx_seq_one_letter_code
_entity_poly.pdbx_strand_id
1 'polypeptide(L)'
;DFLVNLKLANRKKQDYSAFLRKFTRLGERMKINDEEFDYNFYTYGMQLYGNMPLIEPLEYKDVRVVKTFVTVIDTSGSVEEEKLRRFLEKTYQILKSGQKSEDRVNFHLIQCDALVQKDVKITSEKELEQVMEDLTLYGRGGTDFRPAFEYIEELRKNGELTNLNGMLYFTDGMGVYPRKKPEYPVAFIYDSEVLDKIPEVPAWAIRYLMDDI
;
A
#
# COMPACT_ATOMS: atom_id res chain seq x y z
N ASP A 1 -0.69 -15.05 31.67
CA ASP A 1 0.59 -14.63 31.10
C ASP A 1 1.29 -15.73 30.33
N PHE A 2 1.58 -16.92 30.94
CA PHE A 2 2.26 -18.03 30.25
C PHE A 2 1.47 -18.55 29.04
N LEU A 3 0.15 -18.70 29.14
CA LEU A 3 -0.71 -19.15 28.04
C LEU A 3 -0.81 -18.14 26.88
N VAL A 4 -0.74 -16.85 27.19
CA VAL A 4 -0.70 -15.79 26.17
C VAL A 4 0.62 -15.84 25.43
N ASN A 5 1.73 -15.94 26.14
CA ASN A 5 3.06 -16.06 25.54
C ASN A 5 3.23 -17.35 24.72
N LEU A 6 2.63 -18.46 25.16
CA LEU A 6 2.63 -19.72 24.41
C LEU A 6 1.78 -19.63 23.13
N LYS A 7 0.65 -18.92 23.16
CA LYS A 7 -0.16 -18.64 21.95
C LYS A 7 0.56 -17.71 20.98
N LEU A 8 1.27 -16.72 21.48
CA LEU A 8 2.10 -15.82 20.65
C LEU A 8 3.28 -16.58 20.04
N ALA A 9 3.99 -17.43 20.81
CA ALA A 9 5.11 -18.21 20.33
C ALA A 9 4.72 -19.30 19.30
N ASN A 10 3.53 -19.89 19.43
CA ASN A 10 3.01 -20.91 18.49
C ASN A 10 2.19 -20.31 17.34
N ARG A 11 2.12 -18.98 17.23
CA ARG A 11 1.43 -18.31 16.14
C ARG A 11 2.15 -18.55 14.82
N LYS A 12 1.41 -18.91 13.80
CA LYS A 12 1.94 -18.97 12.43
C LYS A 12 2.27 -17.54 12.00
N LYS A 13 3.57 -17.22 11.87
CA LYS A 13 4.00 -15.90 11.39
C LYS A 13 3.40 -15.66 10.01
N GLN A 14 2.79 -14.49 9.85
CA GLN A 14 2.25 -14.06 8.57
C GLN A 14 3.37 -13.38 7.78
N ASP A 15 3.53 -13.74 6.53
CA ASP A 15 4.53 -13.11 5.67
C ASP A 15 4.04 -11.76 5.16
N TYR A 16 4.45 -10.70 5.86
CA TYR A 16 4.17 -9.31 5.50
C TYR A 16 4.71 -8.95 4.12
N SER A 17 5.90 -9.44 3.77
CA SER A 17 6.50 -9.20 2.46
C SER A 17 5.68 -9.84 1.34
N ALA A 18 5.18 -11.07 1.54
CA ALA A 18 4.28 -11.72 0.58
C ALA A 18 2.94 -10.98 0.46
N PHE A 19 2.43 -10.42 1.55
CA PHE A 19 1.24 -9.58 1.53
C PHE A 19 1.47 -8.32 0.67
N LEU A 20 2.50 -7.53 0.94
CA LEU A 20 2.81 -6.32 0.17
C LEU A 20 3.09 -6.62 -1.30
N ARG A 21 3.80 -7.71 -1.61
CA ARG A 21 4.07 -8.11 -3.00
C ARG A 21 2.79 -8.41 -3.80
N LYS A 22 1.69 -8.80 -3.16
CA LYS A 22 0.41 -8.95 -3.87
C LYS A 22 -0.11 -7.64 -4.45
N PHE A 23 0.21 -6.51 -3.82
CA PHE A 23 -0.14 -5.18 -4.32
C PHE A 23 0.88 -4.62 -5.31
N THR A 24 2.07 -5.20 -5.34
CA THR A 24 3.14 -4.77 -6.26
C THR A 24 3.13 -5.55 -7.58
N ARG A 25 2.33 -6.62 -7.71
CA ARG A 25 2.20 -7.31 -8.98
C ARG A 25 1.63 -6.36 -10.02
N LEU A 26 2.36 -6.23 -11.11
CA LEU A 26 1.96 -5.50 -12.31
C LEU A 26 0.53 -5.84 -12.67
N GLY A 27 -0.33 -4.83 -12.69
CA GLY A 27 -1.53 -4.91 -13.47
C GLY A 27 -1.10 -4.82 -14.94
N GLU A 28 -0.80 -5.94 -15.55
CA GLU A 28 -0.84 -6.04 -17.01
C GLU A 28 -2.27 -5.70 -17.40
N ARG A 29 -2.50 -4.45 -17.75
CA ARG A 29 -3.77 -4.08 -18.37
C ARG A 29 -3.63 -4.38 -19.83
N MET A 30 -4.46 -5.29 -20.33
CA MET A 30 -4.75 -5.38 -21.75
C MET A 30 -5.21 -4.00 -22.21
N LYS A 31 -4.35 -3.29 -22.88
CA LYS A 31 -4.67 -2.03 -23.54
C LYS A 31 -4.14 -2.14 -24.94
N ILE A 32 -5.04 -1.94 -25.90
CA ILE A 32 -4.67 -1.93 -27.33
C ILE A 32 -3.59 -0.92 -27.53
N ASN A 33 -2.48 -1.34 -28.13
CA ASN A 33 -1.37 -0.46 -28.46
C ASN A 33 -1.61 0.10 -29.86
N ASP A 34 -2.15 1.31 -29.97
CA ASP A 34 -2.45 1.96 -31.25
C ASP A 34 -1.19 2.51 -31.97
N GLU A 35 -0.02 2.46 -31.32
CA GLU A 35 1.25 2.98 -31.86
C GLU A 35 2.09 1.89 -32.53
N GLU A 36 1.83 0.63 -32.24
CA GLU A 36 2.54 -0.53 -32.77
C GLU A 36 1.56 -1.58 -33.25
N PHE A 37 1.92 -2.30 -34.30
CA PHE A 37 1.11 -3.39 -34.85
C PHE A 37 1.80 -4.75 -34.70
N ASP A 38 1.02 -5.82 -34.71
CA ASP A 38 1.56 -7.17 -34.66
C ASP A 38 2.27 -7.53 -35.98
N TYR A 39 3.59 -7.65 -35.89
CA TYR A 39 4.45 -7.96 -37.03
C TYR A 39 4.18 -9.37 -37.59
N ASN A 40 3.71 -10.30 -36.80
CA ASN A 40 3.37 -11.64 -37.26
C ASN A 40 2.14 -11.61 -38.15
N PHE A 41 1.13 -10.85 -37.76
CA PHE A 41 -0.07 -10.63 -38.57
C PHE A 41 0.24 -9.90 -39.88
N TYR A 42 1.08 -8.89 -39.81
CA TYR A 42 1.56 -8.17 -40.98
C TYR A 42 2.25 -9.11 -41.99
N THR A 43 3.22 -9.90 -41.53
CA THR A 43 3.97 -10.83 -42.39
C THR A 43 3.09 -11.94 -42.93
N TYR A 44 2.15 -12.42 -42.13
CA TYR A 44 1.17 -13.42 -42.54
C TYR A 44 0.24 -12.90 -43.66
N GLY A 45 -0.24 -11.67 -43.54
CA GLY A 45 -1.02 -11.00 -44.58
C GLY A 45 -0.26 -10.86 -45.90
N MET A 46 1.02 -10.46 -45.83
CA MET A 46 1.88 -10.37 -47.01
C MET A 46 2.10 -11.73 -47.70
N GLN A 47 2.23 -12.80 -46.91
CA GLN A 47 2.40 -14.15 -47.50
C GLN A 47 1.12 -14.69 -48.16
N LEU A 48 -0.03 -14.43 -47.56
CA LEU A 48 -1.33 -14.95 -48.04
C LEU A 48 -1.88 -14.14 -49.21
N TYR A 49 -1.74 -12.83 -49.17
CA TYR A 49 -2.42 -11.91 -50.10
C TYR A 49 -1.45 -11.13 -50.98
N GLY A 50 -0.18 -11.45 -50.94
CA GLY A 50 0.86 -10.84 -51.75
C GLY A 50 1.19 -9.41 -51.38
N ASN A 51 0.33 -8.45 -51.64
CA ASN A 51 0.56 -7.03 -51.37
C ASN A 51 -0.38 -6.41 -50.34
N MET A 52 -1.10 -7.22 -49.59
CA MET A 52 -2.06 -6.72 -48.61
C MET A 52 -1.61 -7.13 -47.19
N PRO A 53 -0.92 -6.25 -46.46
CA PRO A 53 -0.61 -6.53 -45.05
C PRO A 53 -1.87 -6.51 -44.21
N LEU A 54 -1.98 -7.46 -43.27
CA LEU A 54 -2.97 -7.38 -42.23
C LEU A 54 -2.39 -6.54 -41.09
N ILE A 55 -3.07 -5.45 -40.76
CA ILE A 55 -2.65 -4.56 -39.68
C ILE A 55 -3.57 -4.79 -38.50
N GLU A 56 -3.02 -5.36 -37.44
CA GLU A 56 -3.69 -5.55 -36.18
C GLU A 56 -2.86 -4.87 -35.07
N PRO A 57 -3.46 -4.02 -34.24
CA PRO A 57 -2.74 -3.38 -33.12
C PRO A 57 -2.30 -4.45 -32.12
N LEU A 58 -1.15 -4.23 -31.49
CA LEU A 58 -0.68 -5.09 -30.40
C LEU A 58 -1.67 -5.04 -29.23
N GLU A 59 -2.10 -6.23 -28.78
CA GLU A 59 -3.04 -6.36 -27.65
C GLU A 59 -2.41 -5.92 -26.31
N TYR A 60 -1.10 -5.80 -26.26
CA TYR A 60 -0.35 -5.49 -25.04
C TYR A 60 0.44 -4.20 -25.20
N LYS A 61 0.12 -3.21 -24.40
CA LYS A 61 0.92 -2.01 -24.20
C LYS A 61 1.45 -2.06 -22.77
N ASP A 62 2.78 -1.94 -22.60
CA ASP A 62 3.38 -1.68 -21.30
C ASP A 62 2.89 -0.32 -20.79
N VAL A 63 1.83 -0.34 -19.98
CA VAL A 63 1.29 0.89 -19.40
C VAL A 63 2.04 1.15 -18.11
N ARG A 64 2.63 2.34 -17.98
CA ARG A 64 3.18 2.80 -16.70
C ARG A 64 2.06 2.79 -15.65
N VAL A 65 2.13 1.85 -14.73
CA VAL A 65 1.15 1.76 -13.64
C VAL A 65 1.69 2.55 -12.47
N VAL A 66 1.00 3.65 -12.15
CA VAL A 66 1.25 4.36 -10.89
C VAL A 66 0.67 3.52 -9.76
N LYS A 67 1.54 2.97 -8.92
CA LYS A 67 1.11 2.25 -7.73
C LYS A 67 0.80 3.26 -6.65
N THR A 68 -0.45 3.30 -6.25
CA THR A 68 -0.93 4.19 -5.19
C THR A 68 -1.09 3.38 -3.91
N PHE A 69 -0.41 3.81 -2.87
CA PHE A 69 -0.42 3.16 -1.57
C PHE A 69 -0.51 4.20 -0.44
N VAL A 70 -1.23 3.87 0.62
CA VAL A 70 -1.37 4.75 1.77
C VAL A 70 -0.89 4.04 3.02
N THR A 71 -0.03 4.70 3.77
CA THR A 71 0.30 4.31 5.14
C THR A 71 -0.19 5.36 6.11
N VAL A 72 -1.05 4.95 7.02
CA VAL A 72 -1.52 5.79 8.13
C VAL A 72 -0.75 5.43 9.38
N ILE A 73 -0.26 6.44 10.06
CA ILE A 73 0.42 6.32 11.35
C ILE A 73 -0.49 6.88 12.42
N ASP A 74 -0.80 6.05 13.39
CA ASP A 74 -1.40 6.50 14.64
C ASP A 74 -0.35 7.28 15.43
N THR A 75 -0.65 8.52 15.73
CA THR A 75 0.25 9.40 16.48
C THR A 75 -0.12 9.49 17.96
N SER A 76 -0.89 8.52 18.47
CA SER A 76 -1.10 8.36 19.91
C SER A 76 0.24 8.10 20.63
N GLY A 77 0.34 8.53 21.87
CA GLY A 77 1.60 8.84 22.55
C GLY A 77 2.61 7.72 22.84
N SER A 78 2.42 6.51 22.36
CA SER A 78 3.22 5.31 22.66
C SER A 78 4.04 4.75 21.48
N VAL A 79 3.95 5.35 20.29
CA VAL A 79 4.70 4.87 19.13
C VAL A 79 6.18 5.25 19.19
N GLU A 80 7.04 4.25 19.20
CA GLU A 80 8.49 4.44 19.13
C GLU A 80 8.91 4.86 17.71
N GLU A 81 9.51 6.04 17.60
CA GLU A 81 9.92 6.62 16.32
C GLU A 81 10.89 5.72 15.53
N GLU A 82 11.80 5.02 16.20
CA GLU A 82 12.76 4.13 15.55
C GLU A 82 12.10 2.90 14.92
N LYS A 83 11.12 2.30 15.58
CA LYS A 83 10.34 1.19 15.03
C LYS A 83 9.55 1.63 13.81
N LEU A 84 8.95 2.80 13.89
CA LEU A 84 8.20 3.39 12.78
C LEU A 84 9.10 3.64 11.56
N ARG A 85 10.30 4.19 11.75
CA ARG A 85 11.26 4.39 10.66
C ARG A 85 11.59 3.07 9.96
N ARG A 86 11.96 2.04 10.71
CA ARG A 86 12.25 0.70 10.16
C ARG A 86 11.07 0.12 9.38
N PHE A 87 9.86 0.29 9.89
CA PHE A 87 8.64 -0.14 9.23
C PHE A 87 8.43 0.57 7.89
N LEU A 88 8.57 1.90 7.86
CA LEU A 88 8.39 2.70 6.65
C LEU A 88 9.44 2.37 5.59
N GLU A 89 10.71 2.28 5.98
CA GLU A 89 11.82 1.91 5.09
C GLU A 89 11.56 0.53 4.45
N LYS A 90 11.24 -0.46 5.26
CA LYS A 90 10.98 -1.82 4.77
C LYS A 90 9.76 -1.87 3.87
N THR A 91 8.69 -1.17 4.23
CA THR A 91 7.47 -1.07 3.43
C THR A 91 7.78 -0.47 2.06
N TYR A 92 8.49 0.65 2.04
CA TYR A 92 8.87 1.32 0.81
C TYR A 92 9.79 0.45 -0.07
N GLN A 93 10.80 -0.19 0.52
CA GLN A 93 11.70 -1.10 -0.20
C GLN A 93 10.94 -2.26 -0.85
N ILE A 94 9.98 -2.86 -0.16
CA ILE A 94 9.17 -3.94 -0.72
C ILE A 94 8.28 -3.42 -1.84
N LEU A 95 7.65 -2.26 -1.67
CA LEU A 95 6.83 -1.64 -2.70
C LEU A 95 7.65 -1.29 -3.95
N LYS A 96 8.90 -0.86 -3.76
CA LYS A 96 9.84 -0.53 -4.83
C LYS A 96 10.41 -1.78 -5.52
N SER A 97 10.70 -2.85 -4.78
CA SER A 97 11.34 -4.06 -5.29
C SER A 97 10.56 -4.80 -6.39
N GLY A 98 9.27 -4.54 -6.50
CA GLY A 98 8.39 -5.11 -7.54
C GLY A 98 8.24 -4.22 -8.77
N GLN A 99 9.03 -3.15 -8.91
CA GLN A 99 8.86 -2.15 -9.97
C GLN A 99 9.95 -2.25 -11.03
N LYS A 100 9.57 -1.99 -12.29
CA LYS A 100 10.51 -1.62 -13.35
C LYS A 100 10.96 -0.17 -13.07
N SER A 101 12.17 0.21 -13.46
CA SER A 101 12.79 1.51 -13.14
C SER A 101 11.98 2.74 -13.61
N GLU A 102 10.95 2.55 -14.41
CA GLU A 102 10.10 3.60 -14.97
C GLU A 102 8.76 3.77 -14.23
N ASP A 103 8.40 2.86 -13.33
CA ASP A 103 7.14 2.93 -12.60
C ASP A 103 7.19 4.04 -11.55
N ARG A 104 6.13 4.84 -11.48
CA ARG A 104 5.97 5.87 -10.44
C ARG A 104 5.24 5.30 -9.24
N VAL A 105 5.77 5.54 -8.05
CA VAL A 105 5.08 5.28 -6.79
C VAL A 105 4.32 6.54 -6.40
N ASN A 106 3.09 6.39 -5.97
CA ASN A 106 2.32 7.42 -5.30
C ASN A 106 2.04 6.91 -3.88
N PHE A 107 2.92 7.25 -2.97
CA PHE A 107 2.85 6.80 -1.58
C PHE A 107 2.45 7.97 -0.69
N HIS A 108 1.35 7.82 0.04
CA HIS A 108 0.89 8.80 1.01
C HIS A 108 1.19 8.32 2.42
N LEU A 109 1.85 9.18 3.18
CA LEU A 109 2.10 9.00 4.61
C LEU A 109 1.20 9.95 5.39
N ILE A 110 0.17 9.40 6.02
CA ILE A 110 -0.84 10.15 6.75
C ILE A 110 -0.62 9.96 8.25
N GLN A 111 -0.50 11.04 8.98
CA GLN A 111 -0.49 11.05 10.44
C GLN A 111 -1.91 11.34 10.94
N CYS A 112 -2.42 10.47 11.79
CA CYS A 112 -3.78 10.56 12.30
C CYS A 112 -3.85 10.09 13.76
N ASP A 113 -4.51 10.87 14.58
CA ASP A 113 -4.98 10.47 15.92
C ASP A 113 -6.51 10.43 15.94
N ALA A 114 -7.17 11.33 16.62
CA ALA A 114 -8.61 11.55 16.48
C ALA A 114 -8.96 12.39 15.24
N LEU A 115 -7.97 12.99 14.57
CA LEU A 115 -8.08 13.79 13.35
C LEU A 115 -6.87 13.55 12.46
N VAL A 116 -7.00 13.82 11.17
CA VAL A 116 -5.83 13.82 10.26
C VAL A 116 -4.98 15.05 10.56
N GLN A 117 -3.73 14.83 10.96
CA GLN A 117 -2.81 15.88 11.36
C GLN A 117 -1.92 16.32 10.21
N LYS A 118 -1.47 15.37 9.38
CA LYS A 118 -0.57 15.64 8.26
C LYS A 118 -0.72 14.56 7.19
N ASP A 119 -0.63 14.95 5.94
CA ASP A 119 -0.46 14.05 4.80
C ASP A 119 0.77 14.48 4.01
N VAL A 120 1.65 13.54 3.74
CA VAL A 120 2.87 13.75 2.95
C VAL A 120 2.87 12.78 1.79
N LYS A 121 2.85 13.33 0.58
CA LYS A 121 2.97 12.55 -0.64
C LYS A 121 4.44 12.32 -0.96
N ILE A 122 4.79 11.05 -1.18
CA ILE A 122 6.14 10.58 -1.47
C ILE A 122 6.12 9.91 -2.83
N THR A 123 6.90 10.44 -3.76
CA THR A 123 6.99 9.94 -5.14
C THR A 123 8.38 9.42 -5.48
N SER A 124 9.36 9.69 -4.64
CA SER A 124 10.76 9.30 -4.83
C SER A 124 11.42 8.86 -3.52
N GLU A 125 12.52 8.12 -3.66
CA GLU A 125 13.32 7.66 -2.51
C GLU A 125 13.94 8.83 -1.73
N LYS A 126 14.36 9.87 -2.44
CA LYS A 126 14.89 11.08 -1.81
C LYS A 126 13.86 11.79 -0.94
N GLU A 127 12.62 11.87 -1.42
CA GLU A 127 11.53 12.44 -0.63
C GLU A 127 11.24 11.59 0.61
N LEU A 128 11.32 10.25 0.49
CA LEU A 128 11.18 9.38 1.65
C LEU A 128 12.28 9.64 2.67
N GLU A 129 13.56 9.69 2.25
CA GLU A 129 14.70 9.98 3.12
C GLU A 129 14.51 11.30 3.85
N GLN A 130 14.12 12.37 3.16
CA GLN A 130 13.83 13.67 3.75
C GLN A 130 12.69 13.59 4.77
N VAL A 131 11.61 12.91 4.44
CA VAL A 131 10.48 12.73 5.38
C VAL A 131 10.91 11.93 6.60
N MET A 132 11.82 10.97 6.44
CA MET A 132 12.33 10.15 7.54
C MET A 132 13.31 10.93 8.43
N GLU A 133 14.12 11.83 7.87
CA GLU A 133 15.01 12.70 8.63
C GLU A 133 14.22 13.72 9.46
N ASP A 134 13.18 14.31 8.86
CA ASP A 134 12.32 15.33 9.47
C ASP A 134 11.04 14.74 10.10
N LEU A 135 11.03 13.42 10.38
CA LEU A 135 9.84 12.76 10.91
C LEU A 135 9.49 13.31 12.30
N THR A 136 8.53 14.20 12.32
CA THR A 136 7.95 14.72 13.55
C THR A 136 6.54 14.17 13.66
N LEU A 137 6.24 13.49 14.76
CA LEU A 137 4.90 12.99 15.03
C LEU A 137 4.03 14.11 15.59
N TYR A 138 2.97 14.41 14.87
CA TYR A 138 1.98 15.42 15.25
C TYR A 138 0.75 14.73 15.83
N GLY A 139 0.21 15.26 16.91
CA GLY A 139 -0.94 14.73 17.62
C GLY A 139 -0.60 14.45 19.07
N ARG A 140 -1.19 13.52 19.68
CA ARG A 140 -1.16 12.93 21.03
C ARG A 140 -2.56 12.86 21.62
N GLY A 141 -3.58 12.86 20.72
CA GLY A 141 -4.98 12.71 21.09
C GLY A 141 -5.37 11.26 21.36
N GLY A 142 -6.67 11.02 21.46
CA GLY A 142 -7.20 9.67 21.50
C GLY A 142 -7.15 8.98 20.13
N THR A 143 -7.30 7.66 20.10
CA THR A 143 -7.24 6.87 18.88
C THR A 143 -8.63 6.70 18.27
N ASP A 144 -8.84 7.25 17.08
CA ASP A 144 -10.02 6.99 16.24
C ASP A 144 -9.55 6.74 14.81
N PHE A 145 -9.85 5.56 14.27
CA PHE A 145 -9.42 5.20 12.92
C PHE A 145 -10.29 5.82 11.83
N ARG A 146 -11.54 6.18 12.13
CA ARG A 146 -12.52 6.65 11.15
C ARG A 146 -12.08 7.87 10.34
N PRO A 147 -11.50 8.93 10.94
CA PRO A 147 -11.10 10.13 10.21
C PRO A 147 -10.10 9.85 9.09
N ALA A 148 -9.16 8.92 9.29
CA ALA A 148 -8.21 8.52 8.25
C ALA A 148 -8.92 7.90 7.04
N PHE A 149 -9.93 7.05 7.27
CA PHE A 149 -10.69 6.44 6.17
C PHE A 149 -11.56 7.46 5.44
N GLU A 150 -12.18 8.39 6.15
CA GLU A 150 -12.98 9.47 5.57
C GLU A 150 -12.10 10.36 4.68
N TYR A 151 -10.93 10.73 5.16
CA TYR A 151 -9.94 11.53 4.40
C TYR A 151 -9.46 10.80 3.13
N ILE A 152 -9.15 9.51 3.22
CA ILE A 152 -8.74 8.71 2.06
C ILE A 152 -9.87 8.65 1.01
N GLU A 153 -11.13 8.53 1.44
CA GLU A 153 -12.27 8.57 0.52
C GLU A 153 -12.43 9.95 -0.14
N GLU A 154 -12.10 11.05 0.54
CA GLU A 154 -12.06 12.39 -0.06
C GLU A 154 -10.96 12.49 -1.11
N LEU A 155 -9.74 12.02 -0.81
CA LEU A 155 -8.63 12.00 -1.77
C LEU A 155 -8.97 11.14 -3.01
N ARG A 156 -9.67 10.03 -2.82
CA ARG A 156 -10.16 9.19 -3.93
C ARG A 156 -11.18 9.92 -4.81
N LYS A 157 -12.15 10.59 -4.20
CA LYS A 157 -13.15 11.39 -4.92
C LYS A 157 -12.53 12.55 -5.69
N ASN A 158 -11.50 13.16 -5.14
CA ASN A 158 -10.76 14.26 -5.77
C ASN A 158 -9.80 13.78 -6.88
N GLY A 159 -9.64 12.46 -7.05
CA GLY A 159 -8.78 11.88 -8.08
C GLY A 159 -7.29 11.84 -7.73
N GLU A 160 -6.90 12.15 -6.48
CA GLU A 160 -5.51 12.10 -6.01
C GLU A 160 -5.06 10.66 -5.74
N LEU A 161 -5.98 9.82 -5.24
CA LEU A 161 -5.75 8.39 -4.98
C LEU A 161 -6.50 7.52 -6.01
N THR A 162 -6.15 7.68 -7.28
CA THR A 162 -6.67 6.80 -8.33
C THR A 162 -6.05 5.41 -8.21
N ASN A 163 -6.90 4.36 -8.24
CA ASN A 163 -6.45 2.97 -8.16
C ASN A 163 -5.64 2.66 -6.89
N LEU A 164 -6.17 3.02 -5.72
CA LEU A 164 -5.55 2.68 -4.44
C LEU A 164 -5.38 1.16 -4.28
N ASN A 165 -4.12 0.73 -4.25
CA ASN A 165 -3.77 -0.69 -4.19
C ASN A 165 -3.94 -1.28 -2.79
N GLY A 166 -3.73 -0.45 -1.75
CA GLY A 166 -3.89 -0.88 -0.37
C GLY A 166 -3.59 0.21 0.64
N MET A 167 -3.99 -0.04 1.86
CA MET A 167 -3.75 0.82 3.01
C MET A 167 -3.13 0.00 4.13
N LEU A 168 -2.07 0.54 4.73
CA LEU A 168 -1.50 0.08 5.98
C LEU A 168 -1.86 1.06 7.09
N TYR A 169 -2.29 0.56 8.22
CA TYR A 169 -2.57 1.36 9.40
C TYR A 169 -1.66 0.89 10.53
N PHE A 170 -0.66 1.70 10.87
CA PHE A 170 0.22 1.44 12.00
C PHE A 170 -0.38 2.03 13.27
N THR A 171 -0.58 1.22 14.29
CA THR A 171 -1.18 1.65 15.56
C THR A 171 -0.68 0.77 16.72
N ASP A 172 -0.63 1.34 17.88
CA ASP A 172 -0.30 0.67 19.14
C ASP A 172 -1.54 0.41 19.99
N GLY A 173 -2.72 0.87 19.58
CA GLY A 173 -3.89 0.91 20.43
C GLY A 173 -5.18 0.36 19.84
N MET A 174 -6.21 0.53 20.64
CA MET A 174 -7.58 0.19 20.31
C MET A 174 -8.33 1.46 19.89
N GLY A 175 -8.71 1.53 18.63
CA GLY A 175 -9.50 2.62 18.09
C GLY A 175 -10.86 2.17 17.58
N VAL A 176 -11.67 3.13 17.18
CA VAL A 176 -12.99 2.88 16.59
C VAL A 176 -12.84 2.63 15.09
N TYR A 177 -13.21 1.43 14.67
CA TYR A 177 -13.17 1.06 13.25
C TYR A 177 -14.35 1.62 12.46
N PRO A 178 -14.17 1.90 11.15
CA PRO A 178 -15.28 2.24 10.28
C PRO A 178 -16.25 1.07 10.15
N ARG A 179 -17.55 1.36 10.17
CA ARG A 179 -18.60 0.35 10.03
C ARG A 179 -18.65 -0.25 8.63
N LYS A 180 -18.36 0.56 7.62
CA LYS A 180 -18.40 0.15 6.22
C LYS A 180 -17.03 -0.37 5.81
N LYS A 181 -17.03 -1.55 5.16
CA LYS A 181 -15.83 -2.09 4.52
C LYS A 181 -15.36 -1.15 3.40
N PRO A 182 -14.08 -0.73 3.39
CA PRO A 182 -13.51 0.02 2.26
C PRO A 182 -13.41 -0.86 1.00
N GLU A 183 -13.33 -0.23 -0.15
CA GLU A 183 -13.20 -0.92 -1.44
C GLU A 183 -11.77 -1.43 -1.72
N TYR A 184 -10.80 -0.95 -0.95
CA TYR A 184 -9.40 -1.34 -1.04
C TYR A 184 -9.01 -2.22 0.15
N PRO A 185 -7.98 -3.06 -0.01
CA PRO A 185 -7.46 -3.89 1.08
C PRO A 185 -6.82 -3.04 2.18
N VAL A 186 -7.06 -3.44 3.43
CA VAL A 186 -6.52 -2.75 4.61
C VAL A 186 -5.83 -3.76 5.51
N ALA A 187 -4.64 -3.39 5.98
CA ALA A 187 -3.93 -4.12 7.02
C ALA A 187 -3.63 -3.20 8.21
N PHE A 188 -3.98 -3.67 9.39
CA PHE A 188 -3.58 -3.06 10.65
C PHE A 188 -2.33 -3.73 11.17
N ILE A 189 -1.34 -2.93 11.53
CA ILE A 189 -0.05 -3.35 12.03
C ILE A 189 0.08 -2.85 13.46
N TYR A 190 0.20 -3.79 14.39
CA TYR A 190 0.25 -3.50 15.82
C TYR A 190 1.65 -3.69 16.37
N ASP A 191 2.04 -2.79 17.26
CA ASP A 191 3.23 -3.00 18.09
C ASP A 191 2.91 -4.02 19.18
N SER A 192 3.57 -5.19 19.12
CA SER A 192 3.32 -6.29 20.06
C SER A 192 3.84 -6.02 21.46
N GLU A 193 4.82 -5.13 21.63
CA GLU A 193 5.41 -4.82 22.93
C GLU A 193 4.48 -3.98 23.80
N VAL A 194 3.58 -3.22 23.19
CA VAL A 194 2.65 -2.31 23.89
C VAL A 194 1.34 -2.99 24.27
N LEU A 195 1.04 -4.15 23.70
CA LEU A 195 -0.27 -4.77 23.83
C LEU A 195 -0.28 -5.98 24.75
N ASP A 196 -0.99 -5.86 25.87
CA ASP A 196 -1.36 -7.02 26.73
C ASP A 196 -2.26 -8.03 25.99
N LYS A 197 -3.07 -7.54 25.06
CA LYS A 197 -3.96 -8.34 24.20
C LYS A 197 -3.96 -7.78 22.79
N ILE A 198 -3.76 -8.67 21.82
CA ILE A 198 -3.86 -8.31 20.41
C ILE A 198 -5.31 -7.94 20.09
N PRO A 199 -5.59 -6.72 19.61
CA PRO A 199 -6.94 -6.29 19.28
C PRO A 199 -7.59 -7.15 18.19
N GLU A 200 -8.89 -7.33 18.29
CA GLU A 200 -9.68 -7.91 17.20
C GLU A 200 -9.89 -6.86 16.13
N VAL A 201 -9.58 -7.21 14.87
CA VAL A 201 -9.87 -6.37 13.72
C VAL A 201 -11.15 -6.82 13.03
N PRO A 202 -11.86 -5.92 12.32
CA PRO A 202 -13.00 -6.29 11.51
C PRO A 202 -12.65 -7.39 10.50
N ALA A 203 -13.60 -8.26 10.17
CA ALA A 203 -13.40 -9.40 9.26
C ALA A 203 -12.89 -9.02 7.85
N TRP A 204 -13.03 -7.75 7.47
CA TRP A 204 -12.55 -7.23 6.19
C TRP A 204 -11.10 -6.75 6.24
N ALA A 205 -10.51 -6.59 7.42
CA ALA A 205 -9.14 -6.12 7.61
C ALA A 205 -8.18 -7.28 7.91
N ILE A 206 -6.93 -7.12 7.53
CA ILE A 206 -5.85 -8.05 7.85
C ILE A 206 -5.10 -7.49 9.06
N ARG A 207 -4.67 -8.36 9.95
CA ARG A 207 -3.89 -8.00 11.13
C ARG A 207 -2.47 -8.54 11.02
N TYR A 208 -1.51 -7.67 11.25
CA TYR A 208 -0.09 -8.02 11.41
C TYR A 208 0.45 -7.53 12.74
N LEU A 209 1.49 -8.17 13.24
CA LEU A 209 2.28 -7.64 14.35
C LEU A 209 3.63 -7.16 13.80
N MET A 210 4.16 -6.14 14.44
CA MET A 210 5.43 -5.53 14.04
C MET A 210 6.58 -6.54 14.04
N ASP A 211 6.59 -7.50 14.98
CA ASP A 211 7.60 -8.58 15.05
C ASP A 211 7.59 -9.52 13.84
N ASP A 212 6.54 -9.49 13.03
CA ASP A 212 6.44 -10.28 11.81
C ASP A 212 7.00 -9.52 10.59
N ILE A 213 7.38 -8.27 10.78
CA ILE A 213 7.93 -7.36 9.78
C ILE A 213 9.44 -7.24 9.93
#